data_fc385d83006bc5f7922d6c1bdd45362e
#
_entry.id   fc385d83006bc5f7922d6c1bdd45362e
#
_cell.length_a   1.000
_cell.length_b   1.000
_cell.length_c   1.000
_cell.angle_alpha   90.00
_cell.angle_beta   90.00
_cell.angle_gamma   90.00
#
_symmetry.space_group_name_H-M   'P 1'
#
loop_
_entity.id
_entity.type
_entity.pdbx_description
1 polymer ?
#
loop_
_entity_poly.entity_id
_entity_poly.type
_entity_poly.pdbx_seq_one_letter_code
_entity_poly.pdbx_strand_id
1 'polypeptide(L)'
;VLPFQIDRNRVGELFRKWLKGRWMAPGELKHLYQQEKLQGIYLPYWTFDAKADARYTAQGGRRRTVTRKGPDGKTVQETVVDWYPTSGSIRHFFDDVLIPASKSLKRNLLDRVGSFGLTQVASYSPEYFSGYNAEVYTVDLDDAHSDARQYMDFNLEEMARQDVLRRYDEVRGVSVLSLI
;
A
#
# COMPACT_ATOMS: atom_id res chain seq x y z
N VAL A 1 2.51 -11.09 18.45
CA VAL A 1 2.47 -12.12 17.38
C VAL A 1 1.07 -12.17 16.79
N LEU A 2 0.97 -12.25 15.46
CA LEU A 2 -0.29 -12.54 14.78
C LEU A 2 -0.35 -14.06 14.54
N PRO A 3 -1.14 -14.83 15.31
CA PRO A 3 -1.20 -16.27 15.19
C PRO A 3 -1.82 -16.72 13.87
N PHE A 4 -1.38 -17.88 13.34
CA PHE A 4 -2.02 -18.48 12.18
C PHE A 4 -3.48 -18.87 12.51
N GLN A 5 -4.40 -18.37 11.68
CA GLN A 5 -5.85 -18.66 11.80
C GLN A 5 -6.26 -19.90 10.98
N ILE A 6 -5.38 -20.35 10.11
CA ILE A 6 -5.66 -21.45 9.18
C ILE A 6 -4.65 -22.56 9.44
N ASP A 7 -5.14 -23.75 9.77
CA ASP A 7 -4.31 -24.92 9.94
C ASP A 7 -3.74 -25.43 8.60
N ARG A 8 -2.72 -26.28 8.68
CA ARG A 8 -1.99 -26.81 7.53
C ARG A 8 -2.89 -27.57 6.53
N ASN A 9 -3.88 -28.32 7.02
CA ASN A 9 -4.78 -29.09 6.17
C ASN A 9 -5.66 -28.14 5.36
N ARG A 10 -6.20 -27.13 6.02
CA ARG A 10 -7.04 -26.11 5.40
C ARG A 10 -6.29 -25.28 4.37
N VAL A 11 -5.03 -24.92 4.62
CA VAL A 11 -4.16 -24.27 3.63
C VAL A 11 -4.03 -25.12 2.37
N GLY A 12 -3.80 -26.43 2.52
CA GLY A 12 -3.72 -27.36 1.40
C GLY A 12 -5.00 -27.43 0.56
N GLU A 13 -6.17 -27.41 1.19
CA GLU A 13 -7.46 -27.38 0.50
C GLU A 13 -7.66 -26.08 -0.29
N LEU A 14 -7.37 -24.94 0.34
CA LEU A 14 -7.48 -23.62 -0.27
C LEU A 14 -6.53 -23.49 -1.46
N PHE A 15 -5.30 -23.96 -1.32
CA PHE A 15 -4.31 -23.96 -2.39
C PHE A 15 -4.75 -24.82 -3.59
N ARG A 16 -5.30 -26.02 -3.34
CA ARG A 16 -5.88 -26.86 -4.39
C ARG A 16 -7.03 -26.18 -5.12
N LYS A 17 -7.94 -25.56 -4.36
CA LYS A 17 -9.08 -24.83 -4.93
C LYS A 17 -8.60 -23.68 -5.81
N TRP A 18 -7.58 -22.94 -5.36
CA TRP A 18 -6.97 -21.85 -6.11
C TRP A 18 -6.29 -22.33 -7.41
N LEU A 19 -5.56 -23.47 -7.36
CA LEU A 19 -4.94 -24.07 -8.54
C LEU A 19 -5.95 -24.55 -9.58
N LYS A 20 -7.08 -25.15 -9.15
CA LYS A 20 -8.14 -25.60 -10.06
C LYS A 20 -8.73 -24.46 -10.91
N GLY A 21 -8.76 -23.26 -10.40
CA GLY A 21 -9.22 -22.07 -11.14
C GLY A 21 -8.18 -21.53 -12.15
N ARG A 22 -6.97 -22.11 -12.22
CA ARG A 22 -5.85 -21.64 -13.07
C ARG A 22 -5.38 -22.72 -14.03
N TRP A 23 -6.06 -22.83 -15.17
CA TRP A 23 -5.76 -23.88 -16.17
C TRP A 23 -4.33 -23.82 -16.73
N MET A 24 -3.68 -22.61 -16.76
CA MET A 24 -2.29 -22.40 -17.19
C MET A 24 -1.27 -22.44 -16.03
N ALA A 25 -1.63 -22.95 -14.85
CA ALA A 25 -0.67 -23.05 -13.75
C ALA A 25 0.48 -24.03 -14.12
N PRO A 26 1.76 -23.62 -13.90
CA PRO A 26 2.90 -24.52 -14.15
C PRO A 26 2.75 -25.85 -13.42
N GLY A 27 3.16 -26.94 -14.08
CA GLY A 27 3.07 -28.30 -13.50
C GLY A 27 3.79 -28.45 -12.15
N GLU A 28 4.90 -27.73 -11.97
CA GLU A 28 5.66 -27.69 -10.72
C GLU A 28 4.82 -27.24 -9.51
N LEU A 29 3.90 -26.28 -9.69
CA LEU A 29 3.00 -25.83 -8.62
C LEU A 29 2.03 -26.93 -8.18
N LYS A 30 1.66 -27.84 -9.09
CA LYS A 30 0.82 -29.01 -8.77
C LYS A 30 1.57 -30.04 -7.92
N HIS A 31 2.90 -30.16 -8.13
CA HIS A 31 3.76 -31.06 -7.38
C HIS A 31 4.14 -30.50 -5.99
N LEU A 32 4.21 -29.18 -5.82
CA LEU A 32 4.47 -28.55 -4.51
C LEU A 32 3.44 -28.94 -3.46
N TYR A 33 2.19 -29.11 -3.87
CA TYR A 33 1.12 -29.57 -2.97
C TYR A 33 1.29 -31.06 -2.57
N GLN A 34 1.70 -31.92 -3.51
CA GLN A 34 1.84 -33.36 -3.27
C GLN A 34 2.99 -33.71 -2.32
N GLN A 35 3.93 -32.79 -2.09
CA GLN A 35 5.15 -33.03 -1.30
C GLN A 35 5.12 -32.46 0.12
N GLU A 36 3.94 -32.08 0.65
CA GLU A 36 3.80 -31.45 1.98
C GLU A 36 4.70 -30.23 2.22
N LYS A 37 5.09 -29.54 1.14
CA LYS A 37 6.06 -28.43 1.18
C LYS A 37 5.45 -27.07 1.55
N LEU A 38 4.14 -26.99 1.82
CA LEU A 38 3.53 -25.77 2.31
C LEU A 38 3.89 -25.59 3.78
N GLN A 39 4.71 -24.61 4.06
CA GLN A 39 5.10 -24.22 5.42
C GLN A 39 4.66 -22.80 5.70
N GLY A 40 4.11 -22.59 6.90
CA GLY A 40 3.89 -21.24 7.41
C GLY A 40 5.20 -20.62 7.87
N ILE A 41 5.32 -19.32 7.67
CA ILE A 41 6.47 -18.55 8.12
C ILE A 41 5.97 -17.31 8.86
N TYR A 42 6.56 -17.05 10.01
CA TYR A 42 6.42 -15.79 10.73
C TYR A 42 7.45 -14.81 10.21
N LEU A 43 6.98 -13.62 9.84
CA LEU A 43 7.80 -12.52 9.37
C LEU A 43 7.77 -11.39 10.40
N PRO A 44 8.93 -10.83 10.77
CA PRO A 44 8.99 -9.69 11.66
C PRO A 44 8.58 -8.41 10.94
N TYR A 45 7.86 -7.55 11.65
CA TYR A 45 7.49 -6.20 11.23
C TYR A 45 7.75 -5.21 12.34
N TRP A 46 8.16 -4.01 11.95
CA TRP A 46 8.10 -2.82 12.80
C TRP A 46 6.74 -2.16 12.62
N THR A 47 6.16 -1.64 13.70
CA THR A 47 4.93 -0.85 13.67
C THR A 47 5.22 0.55 14.14
N PHE A 48 4.64 1.53 13.46
CA PHE A 48 4.81 2.95 13.79
C PHE A 48 3.46 3.64 13.85
N ASP A 49 3.25 4.39 14.95
CA ASP A 49 2.12 5.29 15.12
C ASP A 49 2.62 6.72 15.06
N ALA A 50 1.90 7.59 14.34
CA ALA A 50 2.31 8.96 14.20
C ALA A 50 1.13 9.92 14.05
N LYS A 51 1.25 11.09 14.68
CA LYS A 51 0.35 12.23 14.42
C LYS A 51 1.01 13.15 13.42
N ALA A 52 0.35 13.39 12.31
CA ALA A 52 0.82 14.27 11.26
C ALA A 52 -0.01 15.54 11.18
N ASP A 53 0.67 16.68 11.21
CA ASP A 53 0.13 17.98 10.83
C ASP A 53 0.86 18.44 9.57
N ALA A 54 0.13 18.60 8.47
CA ALA A 54 0.70 18.99 7.19
C ALA A 54 0.00 20.21 6.59
N ARG A 55 0.78 21.03 5.90
CA ARG A 55 0.27 22.09 5.03
C ARG A 55 0.71 21.79 3.61
N TYR A 56 -0.15 22.10 2.66
CA TYR A 56 0.19 21.89 1.26
C TYR A 56 -0.14 23.13 0.41
N THR A 57 0.56 23.23 -0.71
CA THR A 57 0.26 24.11 -1.82
C THR A 57 0.15 23.30 -3.08
N ALA A 58 -0.70 23.74 -4.01
CA ALA A 58 -0.91 23.05 -5.30
C ALA A 58 -1.49 24.03 -6.34
N GLN A 59 -1.66 23.53 -7.55
CA GLN A 59 -2.49 24.19 -8.57
C GLN A 59 -3.68 23.29 -8.87
N GLY A 60 -4.89 23.85 -8.71
CA GLY A 60 -6.16 23.22 -9.09
C GLY A 60 -6.58 23.67 -10.48
N GLY A 61 -6.91 22.74 -11.35
CA GLY A 61 -7.32 22.97 -12.72
C GLY A 61 -8.83 22.90 -12.90
N ARG A 62 -9.44 23.89 -13.55
CA ARG A 62 -10.84 23.82 -14.00
C ARG A 62 -10.90 23.66 -15.49
N ARG A 63 -11.59 22.61 -15.94
CA ARG A 63 -11.82 22.34 -17.36
C ARG A 63 -12.89 23.28 -17.90
N ARG A 64 -12.63 23.87 -19.04
CA ARG A 64 -13.66 24.58 -19.83
C ARG A 64 -13.54 24.25 -21.29
N THR A 65 -14.67 24.22 -22.00
CA THR A 65 -14.71 24.04 -23.44
C THR A 65 -14.62 25.40 -24.13
N VAL A 66 -13.68 25.56 -25.04
CA VAL A 66 -13.56 26.72 -25.91
C VAL A 66 -13.84 26.31 -27.34
N THR A 67 -14.51 27.19 -28.05
CA THR A 67 -14.83 27.00 -29.47
C THR A 67 -13.84 27.81 -30.28
N ARG A 68 -13.09 27.18 -31.17
CA ARG A 68 -12.16 27.81 -32.11
C ARG A 68 -12.53 27.52 -33.55
N LYS A 69 -12.22 28.44 -34.45
CA LYS A 69 -12.28 28.16 -35.90
C LYS A 69 -11.00 27.49 -36.31
N GLY A 70 -11.12 26.29 -36.89
CA GLY A 70 -10.01 25.55 -37.51
C GLY A 70 -9.53 26.19 -38.84
N PRO A 71 -8.39 25.75 -39.36
CA PRO A 71 -7.83 26.27 -40.62
C PRO A 71 -8.75 26.12 -41.83
N ASP A 72 -9.66 25.18 -41.81
CA ASP A 72 -10.68 24.89 -42.83
C ASP A 72 -12.01 25.65 -42.62
N GLY A 73 -12.03 26.60 -41.67
CA GLY A 73 -13.21 27.40 -41.33
C GLY A 73 -14.25 26.67 -40.51
N LYS A 74 -14.06 25.37 -40.16
CA LYS A 74 -14.97 24.61 -39.34
C LYS A 74 -14.76 24.94 -37.85
N THR A 75 -15.84 24.88 -37.10
CA THR A 75 -15.84 25.08 -35.67
C THR A 75 -15.34 23.81 -34.97
N VAL A 76 -14.28 23.94 -34.16
CA VAL A 76 -13.72 22.87 -33.35
C VAL A 76 -13.90 23.25 -31.88
N GLN A 77 -14.38 22.30 -31.07
CA GLN A 77 -14.41 22.42 -29.62
C GLN A 77 -13.14 21.84 -29.04
N GLU A 78 -12.48 22.61 -28.19
CA GLU A 78 -11.27 22.23 -27.50
C GLU A 78 -11.48 22.37 -25.99
N THR A 79 -11.05 21.36 -25.20
CA THR A 79 -11.05 21.46 -23.75
C THR A 79 -9.73 22.07 -23.30
N VAL A 80 -9.80 23.18 -22.59
CA VAL A 80 -8.66 23.84 -21.96
C VAL A 80 -8.79 23.78 -20.44
N VAL A 81 -7.66 23.83 -19.74
CA VAL A 81 -7.61 23.83 -18.28
C VAL A 81 -7.06 25.15 -17.80
N ASP A 82 -7.84 25.86 -16.99
CA ASP A 82 -7.41 27.08 -16.30
C ASP A 82 -6.90 26.68 -14.90
N TRP A 83 -5.66 27.08 -14.58
CA TRP A 83 -4.97 26.70 -13.36
C TRP A 83 -5.01 27.81 -12.31
N TYR A 84 -5.36 27.43 -11.07
CA TYR A 84 -5.49 28.35 -9.93
C TYR A 84 -4.62 27.87 -8.77
N PRO A 85 -3.81 28.74 -8.14
CA PRO A 85 -3.11 28.38 -6.92
C PRO A 85 -4.11 28.05 -5.82
N THR A 86 -3.82 27.00 -5.08
CA THR A 86 -4.63 26.54 -3.95
C THR A 86 -3.76 26.01 -2.84
N SER A 87 -4.28 25.97 -1.62
CA SER A 87 -3.60 25.45 -0.45
C SER A 87 -4.59 24.84 0.53
N GLY A 88 -4.07 24.11 1.50
CA GLY A 88 -4.86 23.53 2.58
C GLY A 88 -3.99 22.94 3.68
N SER A 89 -4.64 22.28 4.64
CA SER A 89 -3.99 21.59 5.74
C SER A 89 -4.62 20.23 5.95
N ILE A 90 -3.80 19.27 6.39
CA ILE A 90 -4.19 17.89 6.68
C ILE A 90 -3.77 17.60 8.11
N ARG A 91 -4.67 17.02 8.88
CA ARG A 91 -4.36 16.37 10.15
C ARG A 91 -4.72 14.91 10.03
N HIS A 92 -3.76 14.03 10.28
CA HIS A 92 -3.96 12.61 10.15
C HIS A 92 -3.24 11.86 11.27
N PHE A 93 -3.86 10.80 11.77
CA PHE A 93 -3.22 9.86 12.66
C PHE A 93 -2.94 8.58 11.88
N PHE A 94 -1.67 8.27 11.71
CA PHE A 94 -1.24 6.99 11.18
C PHE A 94 -1.21 6.00 12.33
N ASP A 95 -1.97 4.93 12.20
CA ASP A 95 -2.12 3.85 13.15
C ASP A 95 -1.55 2.58 12.55
N ASP A 96 -0.64 1.92 13.26
CA ASP A 96 -0.05 0.64 12.88
C ASP A 96 0.57 0.64 11.46
N VAL A 97 1.40 1.61 11.12
CA VAL A 97 2.16 1.58 9.86
C VAL A 97 3.17 0.45 9.91
N LEU A 98 2.93 -0.59 9.10
CA LEU A 98 3.73 -1.81 9.08
C LEU A 98 4.91 -1.70 8.12
N ILE A 99 6.12 -1.86 8.65
CA ILE A 99 7.35 -1.91 7.84
C ILE A 99 7.97 -3.29 7.99
N PRO A 100 8.19 -4.04 6.89
CA PRO A 100 8.85 -5.33 6.94
C PRO A 100 10.24 -5.22 7.57
N ALA A 101 10.50 -6.01 8.59
CA ALA A 101 11.77 -6.00 9.31
C ALA A 101 12.78 -7.06 8.79
N SER A 102 12.45 -7.77 7.70
CA SER A 102 13.33 -8.73 7.05
C SER A 102 13.49 -8.42 5.55
N LYS A 103 14.70 -8.59 5.04
CA LYS A 103 15.06 -8.46 3.61
C LYS A 103 14.94 -9.77 2.82
N SER A 104 14.54 -10.87 3.45
CA SER A 104 14.46 -12.20 2.82
C SER A 104 13.41 -12.29 1.72
N LEU A 105 12.28 -11.60 1.89
CA LEU A 105 11.23 -11.53 0.88
C LEU A 105 11.24 -10.19 0.16
N LYS A 106 11.06 -10.26 -1.15
CA LYS A 106 10.94 -9.04 -1.97
C LYS A 106 9.69 -8.26 -1.56
N ARG A 107 9.82 -6.96 -1.37
CA ARG A 107 8.74 -6.05 -0.95
C ARG A 107 7.49 -6.19 -1.80
N ASN A 108 7.64 -6.31 -3.13
CA ASN A 108 6.51 -6.51 -4.04
C ASN A 108 5.70 -7.81 -3.79
N LEU A 109 6.28 -8.80 -3.13
CA LEU A 109 5.54 -9.99 -2.70
C LEU A 109 4.77 -9.72 -1.42
N LEU A 110 5.37 -9.00 -0.46
CA LEU A 110 4.73 -8.62 0.80
C LEU A 110 3.54 -7.69 0.55
N ASP A 111 3.68 -6.71 -0.33
CA ASP A 111 2.60 -5.79 -0.73
C ASP A 111 1.38 -6.53 -1.33
N ARG A 112 1.60 -7.69 -1.95
CA ARG A 112 0.53 -8.52 -2.53
C ARG A 112 -0.17 -9.43 -1.53
N VAL A 113 0.40 -9.65 -0.36
CA VAL A 113 -0.24 -10.42 0.71
C VAL A 113 -1.44 -9.67 1.30
N GLY A 114 -1.44 -8.35 1.20
CA GLY A 114 -2.51 -7.50 1.70
C GLY A 114 -2.32 -7.09 3.16
N SER A 115 -3.34 -6.44 3.73
CA SER A 115 -3.30 -5.98 5.12
C SER A 115 -3.49 -7.13 6.10
N PHE A 116 -2.72 -7.11 7.18
CA PHE A 116 -2.90 -8.03 8.29
C PHE A 116 -3.98 -7.49 9.25
N GLY A 117 -4.80 -8.40 9.79
CA GLY A 117 -5.82 -8.08 10.81
C GLY A 117 -5.17 -7.88 12.18
N LEU A 118 -4.64 -6.69 12.46
CA LEU A 118 -3.87 -6.41 13.69
C LEU A 118 -4.71 -6.48 14.97
N THR A 119 -6.03 -6.45 14.85
CA THR A 119 -6.95 -6.66 15.99
C THR A 119 -6.81 -8.05 16.63
N GLN A 120 -6.16 -9.00 15.95
CA GLN A 120 -5.96 -10.38 16.42
C GLN A 120 -4.53 -10.62 16.94
N VAL A 121 -3.74 -9.56 17.09
CA VAL A 121 -2.39 -9.67 17.65
C VAL A 121 -2.45 -10.12 19.10
N ALA A 122 -1.68 -11.17 19.41
CA ALA A 122 -1.52 -11.71 20.75
C ALA A 122 -0.12 -11.40 21.31
N SER A 123 0.01 -11.42 22.62
CA SER A 123 1.32 -11.35 23.27
C SER A 123 2.25 -12.45 22.77
N TYR A 124 3.56 -12.19 22.82
CA TYR A 124 4.54 -13.20 22.41
C TYR A 124 4.46 -14.44 23.28
N SER A 125 4.41 -15.61 22.62
CA SER A 125 4.57 -16.92 23.25
C SER A 125 5.32 -17.86 22.31
N PRO A 126 6.34 -18.60 22.78
CA PRO A 126 7.11 -19.53 21.92
C PRO A 126 6.26 -20.59 21.27
N GLU A 127 5.14 -20.98 21.86
CA GLU A 127 4.23 -22.01 21.35
C GLU A 127 3.68 -21.67 19.96
N TYR A 128 3.49 -20.38 19.66
CA TYR A 128 3.04 -19.96 18.33
C TYR A 128 3.99 -20.34 17.20
N PHE A 129 5.28 -20.50 17.51
CA PHE A 129 6.30 -20.84 16.52
C PHE A 129 6.50 -22.34 16.32
N SER A 130 5.84 -23.17 17.17
CA SER A 130 5.96 -24.61 17.08
C SER A 130 5.46 -25.15 15.74
N GLY A 131 6.34 -25.79 14.96
CA GLY A 131 6.03 -26.34 13.64
C GLY A 131 5.99 -25.29 12.49
N TYR A 132 6.37 -24.04 12.74
CA TYR A 132 6.47 -22.98 11.76
C TYR A 132 7.90 -22.45 11.64
N ASN A 133 8.24 -21.91 10.49
CA ASN A 133 9.47 -21.15 10.34
C ASN A 133 9.25 -19.72 10.89
N ALA A 134 10.31 -19.12 11.39
CA ALA A 134 10.30 -17.73 11.81
C ALA A 134 11.58 -17.05 11.33
N GLU A 135 11.45 -15.83 10.83
CA GLU A 135 12.60 -15.02 10.46
C GLU A 135 13.00 -14.08 11.59
N VAL A 136 14.28 -13.80 11.67
CA VAL A 136 14.83 -12.78 12.54
C VAL A 136 14.83 -11.45 11.77
N TYR A 137 14.62 -10.35 12.47
CA TYR A 137 14.72 -9.03 11.85
C TYR A 137 16.17 -8.76 11.37
N THR A 138 16.28 -8.17 10.18
CA THR A 138 17.54 -7.78 9.52
C THR A 138 17.53 -6.32 9.08
N VAL A 139 16.43 -5.63 9.34
CA VAL A 139 16.25 -4.18 9.17
C VAL A 139 16.22 -3.56 10.56
N ASP A 140 17.13 -2.64 10.84
CA ASP A 140 17.15 -1.95 12.12
C ASP A 140 16.01 -0.93 12.26
N LEU A 141 15.84 -0.39 13.46
CA LEU A 141 14.76 0.53 13.75
C LEU A 141 14.87 1.86 13.00
N ASP A 142 16.10 2.37 12.80
CA ASP A 142 16.32 3.66 12.15
C ASP A 142 16.04 3.59 10.66
N ASP A 143 16.47 2.51 9.99
CA ASP A 143 16.13 2.21 8.58
C ASP A 143 14.61 2.07 8.43
N ALA A 144 13.98 1.30 9.31
CA ALA A 144 12.52 1.08 9.27
C ALA A 144 11.75 2.37 9.55
N HIS A 145 12.21 3.22 10.47
CA HIS A 145 11.61 4.53 10.72
C HIS A 145 11.69 5.43 9.48
N SER A 146 12.83 5.42 8.78
CA SER A 146 12.99 6.18 7.52
C SER A 146 12.00 5.72 6.44
N ASP A 147 11.81 4.40 6.31
CA ASP A 147 10.82 3.82 5.38
C ASP A 147 9.38 4.19 5.78
N ALA A 148 9.06 4.13 7.08
CA ALA A 148 7.76 4.53 7.60
C ALA A 148 7.48 6.02 7.32
N ARG A 149 8.48 6.89 7.52
CA ARG A 149 8.38 8.31 7.22
C ARG A 149 8.10 8.56 5.74
N GLN A 150 8.81 7.90 4.83
CA GLN A 150 8.57 8.01 3.39
C GLN A 150 7.15 7.56 3.02
N TYR A 151 6.68 6.46 3.61
CA TYR A 151 5.32 5.98 3.41
C TYR A 151 4.28 7.01 3.87
N MET A 152 4.47 7.61 5.05
CA MET A 152 3.56 8.62 5.60
C MET A 152 3.55 9.89 4.74
N ASP A 153 4.71 10.38 4.33
CA ASP A 153 4.84 11.57 3.48
C ASP A 153 4.15 11.36 2.11
N PHE A 154 4.32 10.18 1.49
CA PHE A 154 3.61 9.81 0.26
C PHE A 154 2.08 9.84 0.45
N ASN A 155 1.58 9.28 1.56
CA ASN A 155 0.15 9.27 1.85
C ASN A 155 -0.40 10.69 2.10
N LEU A 156 0.36 11.54 2.79
CA LEU A 156 -0.03 12.95 2.98
C LEU A 156 -0.09 13.73 1.65
N GLU A 157 0.84 13.46 0.72
CA GLU A 157 0.78 14.05 -0.61
C GLU A 157 -0.47 13.57 -1.38
N GLU A 158 -0.80 12.30 -1.29
CA GLU A 158 -2.00 11.77 -1.94
C GLU A 158 -3.28 12.34 -1.30
N MET A 159 -3.32 12.49 0.03
CA MET A 159 -4.43 13.16 0.72
C MET A 159 -4.58 14.63 0.27
N ALA A 160 -3.47 15.35 0.10
CA ALA A 160 -3.48 16.71 -0.42
C ALA A 160 -4.02 16.76 -1.85
N ARG A 161 -3.59 15.82 -2.68
CA ARG A 161 -4.07 15.67 -4.06
C ARG A 161 -5.57 15.44 -4.11
N GLN A 162 -6.08 14.54 -3.28
CA GLN A 162 -7.50 14.23 -3.17
C GLN A 162 -8.31 15.44 -2.64
N ASP A 163 -7.78 16.20 -1.69
CA ASP A 163 -8.45 17.40 -1.18
C ASP A 163 -8.58 18.49 -2.26
N VAL A 164 -7.58 18.66 -3.12
CA VAL A 164 -7.67 19.55 -4.27
C VAL A 164 -8.70 19.06 -5.28
N LEU A 165 -8.73 17.76 -5.59
CA LEU A 165 -9.65 17.17 -6.55
C LEU A 165 -11.12 17.21 -6.11
N ARG A 166 -11.41 17.44 -4.83
CA ARG A 166 -12.78 17.72 -4.36
C ARG A 166 -13.32 19.10 -4.82
N ARG A 167 -12.43 20.02 -5.18
CA ARG A 167 -12.73 21.41 -5.53
C ARG A 167 -12.45 21.75 -6.99
N TYR A 168 -11.61 20.95 -7.64
CA TYR A 168 -11.11 21.16 -9.00
C TYR A 168 -11.17 19.84 -9.79
N ASP A 169 -11.16 19.95 -11.12
CA ASP A 169 -11.20 18.79 -12.02
C ASP A 169 -9.84 18.14 -12.18
N GLU A 170 -8.75 18.90 -11.96
CA GLU A 170 -7.37 18.45 -12.10
C GLU A 170 -6.48 19.04 -10.99
N VAL A 171 -5.34 18.39 -10.76
CA VAL A 171 -4.34 18.85 -9.80
C VAL A 171 -2.94 18.65 -10.35
N ARG A 172 -2.05 19.62 -10.05
CA ARG A 172 -0.61 19.51 -10.33
C ARG A 172 0.21 20.32 -9.31
N GLY A 173 1.53 20.03 -9.26
CA GLY A 173 2.48 20.79 -8.43
C GLY A 173 2.12 20.74 -6.95
N VAL A 174 1.69 19.59 -6.44
CA VAL A 174 1.45 19.39 -5.01
C VAL A 174 2.78 19.42 -4.29
N SER A 175 2.88 20.25 -3.26
CA SER A 175 4.02 20.30 -2.34
C SER A 175 3.48 20.29 -0.92
N VAL A 176 3.98 19.37 -0.12
CA VAL A 176 3.55 19.14 1.27
C VAL A 176 4.70 19.43 2.22
N LEU A 177 4.44 20.20 3.26
CA LEU A 177 5.29 20.38 4.41
C LEU A 177 4.62 19.71 5.61
N SER A 178 5.20 18.61 6.06
CA SER A 178 4.67 17.80 7.16
C SER A 178 5.51 17.91 8.42
N LEU A 179 4.84 17.88 9.57
CA LEU A 179 5.39 17.60 10.88
C LEU A 179 4.83 16.25 11.32
N ILE A 180 5.70 15.25 11.42
CA ILE A 180 5.38 13.88 11.85
C ILE A 180 6.30 13.50 12.99
#